data_834d4ad3b88db3171beaab204a3e3135
#
_entry.id   834d4ad3b88db3171beaab204a3e3135
#
_cell.length_a   1.000
_cell.length_b   1.000
_cell.length_c   1.000
_cell.angle_alpha   90.00
_cell.angle_beta   90.00
_cell.angle_gamma   90.00
#
_symmetry.space_group_name_H-M   'P 1'
#
loop_
_entity.id
_entity.type
_entity.pdbx_description
1 polymer ?
#
loop_
_entity_poly.entity_id
_entity_poly.type
_entity_poly.pdbx_seq_one_letter_code
_entity_poly.pdbx_strand_id
1 'polypeptide(L)'
;MALLTVILMLWAVIIILKSKPENPGFYIENTLPLRGLLAVLIIVHHVSQRLTYGCPDTYWCRILNQFNTWGYLIVSVFFFLSGYGLMKSYIQRKEDYIAGFIRKRTTKITTPFIICIVVYALLDFCLYGNKIDLSLDAWRLDCPLLPNSWYVIAIIIFYLAFYIFG
;
A
#
# COMPACT_ATOMS: atom_id res chain seq x y z
N MET A 1 -21.86 -0.93 -13.43
CA MET A 1 -20.70 -0.32 -12.71
C MET A 1 -19.56 -1.30 -12.49
N ALA A 2 -19.78 -2.55 -12.12
CA ALA A 2 -18.72 -3.57 -12.19
C ALA A 2 -18.06 -3.64 -13.58
N LEU A 3 -18.85 -3.42 -14.62
CA LEU A 3 -18.38 -3.31 -16.00
C LEU A 3 -17.39 -2.14 -16.18
N LEU A 4 -17.65 -0.98 -15.59
CA LEU A 4 -16.77 0.19 -15.70
C LEU A 4 -15.41 -0.05 -15.01
N THR A 5 -15.41 -0.67 -13.84
CA THR A 5 -14.18 -1.02 -13.13
C THR A 5 -13.37 -2.09 -13.86
N VAL A 6 -14.05 -3.09 -14.42
CA VAL A 6 -13.41 -4.09 -15.29
C VAL A 6 -12.84 -3.42 -16.55
N ILE A 7 -13.59 -2.50 -17.18
CA ILE A 7 -13.12 -1.75 -18.35
C ILE A 7 -11.89 -0.89 -17.99
N LEU A 8 -11.89 -0.20 -16.85
CA LEU A 8 -10.75 0.61 -16.41
C LEU A 8 -9.53 -0.25 -16.11
N MET A 9 -9.71 -1.43 -15.49
CA MET A 9 -8.62 -2.38 -15.27
C MET A 9 -8.10 -2.95 -16.58
N LEU A 10 -8.97 -3.38 -17.47
CA LEU A 10 -8.57 -3.87 -18.79
C LEU A 10 -7.85 -2.77 -19.59
N TRP A 11 -8.33 -1.54 -19.51
CA TRP A 11 -7.70 -0.39 -20.17
C TRP A 11 -6.30 -0.10 -19.59
N ALA A 12 -6.14 -0.14 -18.26
CA ALA A 12 -4.85 -0.02 -17.61
C ALA A 12 -3.89 -1.16 -18.00
N VAL A 13 -4.38 -2.40 -18.05
CA VAL A 13 -3.61 -3.56 -18.52
C VAL A 13 -3.22 -3.37 -19.99
N ILE A 14 -4.14 -2.91 -20.86
CA ILE A 14 -3.88 -2.65 -22.28
C ILE A 14 -2.82 -1.54 -22.45
N ILE A 15 -2.87 -0.46 -21.64
CA ILE A 15 -1.84 0.58 -21.66
C ILE A 15 -0.47 -0.01 -21.29
N ILE A 16 -0.42 -0.83 -20.24
CA ILE A 16 0.81 -1.48 -19.79
C ILE A 16 1.36 -2.43 -20.87
N LEU A 17 0.49 -3.20 -21.54
CA LEU A 17 0.87 -4.13 -22.60
C LEU A 17 1.25 -3.41 -23.91
N LYS A 18 0.62 -2.27 -24.20
CA LYS A 18 0.93 -1.45 -25.39
C LYS A 18 2.15 -0.53 -25.22
N SER A 19 2.53 -0.23 -24.00
CA SER A 19 3.82 0.44 -23.75
C SER A 19 4.90 -0.56 -24.18
N LYS A 20 5.33 -0.48 -25.47
CA LYS A 20 6.44 -1.30 -25.99
C LYS A 20 7.67 -0.95 -25.13
N PRO A 21 8.17 -1.84 -24.28
CA PRO A 21 9.47 -1.62 -23.70
C PRO A 21 10.46 -1.72 -24.85
N GLU A 22 11.32 -0.74 -24.99
CA GLU A 22 12.45 -0.78 -25.94
C GLU A 22 13.34 -2.03 -25.69
N ASN A 23 13.17 -2.66 -24.54
CA ASN A 23 13.82 -3.91 -24.17
C ASN A 23 12.79 -4.92 -23.67
N PRO A 24 12.83 -6.19 -24.14
CA PRO A 24 11.93 -7.26 -23.69
C PRO A 24 12.33 -7.71 -22.28
N GLY A 25 11.80 -7.03 -21.27
CA GLY A 25 12.01 -7.39 -19.88
C GLY A 25 11.01 -6.66 -18.97
N PHE A 26 10.65 -7.28 -17.87
CA PHE A 26 9.81 -6.65 -16.87
C PHE A 26 10.68 -5.65 -16.09
N TYR A 27 10.77 -4.40 -16.58
CA TYR A 27 11.55 -3.36 -15.92
C TYR A 27 10.75 -2.72 -14.78
N ILE A 28 11.45 -2.35 -13.70
CA ILE A 28 10.85 -1.68 -12.53
C ILE A 28 10.17 -0.37 -12.97
N GLU A 29 10.75 0.35 -13.93
CA GLU A 29 10.22 1.59 -14.50
C GLU A 29 8.84 1.38 -15.14
N ASN A 30 8.64 0.25 -15.84
CA ASN A 30 7.36 -0.11 -16.45
C ASN A 30 6.26 -0.41 -15.42
N THR A 31 6.63 -0.61 -14.15
CA THR A 31 5.66 -0.84 -13.06
C THR A 31 5.16 0.44 -12.39
N LEU A 32 5.74 1.60 -12.70
CA LEU A 32 5.35 2.88 -12.08
C LEU A 32 3.88 3.24 -12.34
N PRO A 33 3.35 3.17 -13.57
CA PRO A 33 1.94 3.45 -13.83
C PRO A 33 1.01 2.51 -13.08
N LEU A 34 1.36 1.22 -13.00
CA LEU A 34 0.60 0.23 -12.24
C LEU A 34 0.59 0.56 -10.75
N ARG A 35 1.73 0.92 -10.17
CA ARG A 35 1.81 1.32 -8.76
C ARG A 35 0.98 2.57 -8.47
N GLY A 36 0.99 3.55 -9.37
CA GLY A 36 0.15 4.74 -9.27
C GLY A 36 -1.34 4.39 -9.28
N LEU A 37 -1.78 3.54 -10.22
CA LEU A 37 -3.17 3.06 -10.27
C LEU A 37 -3.56 2.31 -8.99
N LEU A 38 -2.71 1.40 -8.51
CA LEU A 38 -2.96 0.64 -7.28
C LEU A 38 -3.06 1.56 -6.06
N ALA A 39 -2.24 2.62 -6.00
CA ALA A 39 -2.32 3.61 -4.92
C ALA A 39 -3.66 4.34 -4.92
N VAL A 40 -4.18 4.73 -6.08
CA VAL A 40 -5.52 5.33 -6.20
C VAL A 40 -6.60 4.34 -5.79
N LEU A 41 -6.51 3.08 -6.24
CA LEU A 41 -7.49 2.05 -5.90
C LEU A 41 -7.52 1.72 -4.40
N ILE A 42 -6.38 1.74 -3.70
CA ILE A 42 -6.35 1.53 -2.25
C ILE A 42 -6.99 2.70 -1.50
N ILE A 43 -6.83 3.93 -1.99
CA ILE A 43 -7.53 5.10 -1.43
C ILE A 43 -9.04 4.94 -1.60
N VAL A 44 -9.50 4.58 -2.82
CA VAL A 44 -10.92 4.33 -3.09
C VAL A 44 -11.47 3.21 -2.21
N HIS A 45 -10.70 2.12 -2.00
CA HIS A 45 -11.06 1.04 -1.10
C HIS A 45 -11.28 1.54 0.33
N HIS A 46 -10.35 2.30 0.91
CA HIS A 46 -10.48 2.80 2.28
C HIS A 46 -11.60 3.84 2.43
N VAL A 47 -11.78 4.72 1.45
CA VAL A 47 -12.91 5.67 1.42
C VAL A 47 -14.23 4.91 1.35
N SER A 48 -14.33 3.88 0.50
CA SER A 48 -15.54 3.08 0.38
C SER A 48 -15.90 2.37 1.68
N GLN A 49 -14.93 1.81 2.40
CA GLN A 49 -15.15 1.19 3.72
C GLN A 49 -15.77 2.17 4.72
N ARG A 50 -15.32 3.43 4.73
CA ARG A 50 -15.84 4.46 5.63
C ARG A 50 -17.24 4.92 5.23
N LEU A 51 -17.47 5.13 3.94
CA LEU A 51 -18.75 5.63 3.42
C LEU A 51 -19.86 4.57 3.44
N THR A 52 -19.54 3.29 3.34
CA THR A 52 -20.53 2.21 3.35
C THR A 52 -20.85 1.71 4.75
N TYR A 53 -20.11 2.13 5.77
CA TYR A 53 -20.41 1.77 7.15
C TYR A 53 -21.74 2.39 7.60
N GLY A 54 -22.74 1.54 7.89
CA GLY A 54 -24.07 2.00 8.26
C GLY A 54 -24.91 2.64 7.15
N CYS A 55 -24.48 2.51 5.90
CA CYS A 55 -25.17 3.08 4.75
C CYS A 55 -26.46 2.30 4.44
N PRO A 56 -27.59 2.99 4.19
CA PRO A 56 -28.82 2.34 3.73
C PRO A 56 -28.60 1.68 2.37
N ASP A 57 -29.43 0.66 2.03
CA ASP A 57 -29.33 -0.08 0.78
C ASP A 57 -29.74 0.77 -0.43
N THR A 58 -28.91 1.77 -0.72
CA THR A 58 -29.03 2.64 -1.88
C THR A 58 -28.14 2.17 -3.04
N TYR A 59 -28.47 2.59 -4.25
CA TYR A 59 -27.68 2.28 -5.44
C TYR A 59 -26.19 2.69 -5.29
N TRP A 60 -25.94 3.86 -4.72
CA TRP A 60 -24.56 4.36 -4.49
C TRP A 60 -23.80 3.52 -3.46
N CYS A 61 -24.47 3.10 -2.39
CA CYS A 61 -23.83 2.24 -1.37
C CYS A 61 -23.48 0.87 -1.93
N ARG A 62 -24.30 0.29 -2.79
CA ARG A 62 -23.99 -0.97 -3.48
C ARG A 62 -22.76 -0.84 -4.40
N ILE A 63 -22.60 0.29 -5.10
CA ILE A 63 -21.43 0.55 -5.94
C ILE A 63 -20.17 0.64 -5.10
N LEU A 64 -20.20 1.47 -4.06
CA LEU A 64 -19.04 1.65 -3.17
C LEU A 64 -18.67 0.36 -2.46
N ASN A 65 -19.65 -0.43 -2.03
CA ASN A 65 -19.44 -1.69 -1.34
C ASN A 65 -18.65 -2.72 -2.18
N GLN A 66 -18.69 -2.63 -3.49
CA GLN A 66 -17.88 -3.50 -4.36
C GLN A 66 -16.37 -3.28 -4.15
N PHE A 67 -15.95 -2.06 -3.82
CA PHE A 67 -14.54 -1.77 -3.57
C PHE A 67 -14.05 -2.28 -2.21
N ASN A 68 -14.94 -2.60 -1.27
CA ASN A 68 -14.58 -3.09 0.06
C ASN A 68 -13.87 -4.44 0.03
N THR A 69 -14.07 -5.25 -1.03
CA THR A 69 -13.45 -6.58 -1.18
C THR A 69 -12.11 -6.57 -1.91
N TRP A 70 -11.69 -5.42 -2.46
CA TRP A 70 -10.52 -5.38 -3.35
C TRP A 70 -9.20 -5.11 -2.63
N GLY A 71 -9.25 -4.66 -1.37
CA GLY A 71 -8.06 -4.26 -0.63
C GLY A 71 -6.98 -5.33 -0.58
N TYR A 72 -7.35 -6.59 -0.31
CA TYR A 72 -6.38 -7.69 -0.24
C TYR A 72 -5.71 -7.99 -1.59
N LEU A 73 -6.44 -7.88 -2.70
CA LEU A 73 -5.87 -8.08 -4.04
C LEU A 73 -4.86 -6.98 -4.37
N ILE A 74 -5.22 -5.72 -4.10
CA ILE A 74 -4.36 -4.56 -4.35
C ILE A 74 -3.07 -4.69 -3.54
N VAL A 75 -3.19 -5.02 -2.25
CA VAL A 75 -2.05 -5.19 -1.34
C VAL A 75 -1.16 -6.36 -1.78
N SER A 76 -1.75 -7.48 -2.22
CA SER A 76 -0.98 -8.63 -2.73
C SER A 76 -0.12 -8.25 -3.95
N VAL A 77 -0.67 -7.43 -4.87
CA VAL A 77 0.11 -6.93 -6.01
C VAL A 77 1.23 -5.99 -5.56
N PHE A 78 1.00 -5.13 -4.57
CA PHE A 78 2.06 -4.31 -3.98
C PHE A 78 3.19 -5.14 -3.38
N PHE A 79 2.87 -6.20 -2.63
CA PHE A 79 3.88 -7.10 -2.08
C PHE A 79 4.66 -7.81 -3.18
N PHE A 80 3.97 -8.31 -4.20
CA PHE A 80 4.60 -8.93 -5.36
C PHE A 80 5.57 -7.98 -6.06
N LEU A 81 5.14 -6.77 -6.39
CA LEU A 81 5.98 -5.75 -7.03
C LEU A 81 7.16 -5.33 -6.16
N SER A 82 6.97 -5.29 -4.84
CA SER A 82 8.04 -5.01 -3.88
C SER A 82 9.07 -6.13 -3.88
N GLY A 83 8.65 -7.39 -3.72
CA GLY A 83 9.53 -8.56 -3.74
C GLY A 83 10.29 -8.70 -5.07
N TYR A 84 9.59 -8.50 -6.19
CA TYR A 84 10.23 -8.49 -7.52
C TYR A 84 11.32 -7.42 -7.61
N GLY A 85 11.04 -6.19 -7.16
CA GLY A 85 12.00 -5.10 -7.18
C GLY A 85 13.20 -5.35 -6.27
N LEU A 86 13.00 -6.01 -5.12
CA LEU A 86 14.07 -6.42 -4.22
C LEU A 86 14.98 -7.46 -4.88
N MET A 87 14.39 -8.54 -5.40
CA MET A 87 15.12 -9.63 -6.04
C MET A 87 15.93 -9.16 -7.23
N LYS A 88 15.32 -8.34 -8.10
CA LYS A 88 16.02 -7.76 -9.26
C LYS A 88 17.21 -6.89 -8.85
N SER A 89 17.03 -6.05 -7.83
CA SER A 89 18.11 -5.19 -7.32
C SER A 89 19.24 -6.02 -6.67
N TYR A 90 18.88 -7.11 -6.00
CA TYR A 90 19.84 -8.04 -5.42
C TYR A 90 20.68 -8.76 -6.48
N ILE A 91 20.04 -9.32 -7.51
CA ILE A 91 20.72 -10.00 -8.62
C ILE A 91 21.72 -9.05 -9.33
N GLN A 92 21.36 -7.76 -9.46
CA GLN A 92 22.22 -6.77 -10.12
C GLN A 92 23.41 -6.30 -9.28
N ARG A 93 23.24 -6.17 -7.96
CA ARG A 93 24.22 -5.52 -7.06
C ARG A 93 24.88 -6.47 -6.05
N LYS A 94 24.33 -7.68 -5.90
CA LYS A 94 24.83 -8.72 -4.97
C LYS A 94 25.08 -8.17 -3.55
N GLU A 95 26.26 -8.43 -2.99
CA GLU A 95 26.66 -8.09 -1.62
C GLU A 95 26.61 -6.59 -1.34
N ASP A 96 26.94 -5.74 -2.32
CA ASP A 96 26.83 -4.28 -2.19
C ASP A 96 25.38 -3.80 -1.96
N TYR A 97 24.41 -4.60 -2.38
CA TYR A 97 23.00 -4.29 -2.16
C TYR A 97 22.57 -4.51 -0.72
N ILE A 98 23.10 -5.56 -0.08
CA ILE A 98 22.78 -5.92 1.30
C ILE A 98 23.36 -4.89 2.27
N ALA A 99 24.56 -4.35 1.95
CA ALA A 99 25.17 -3.30 2.74
C ALA A 99 24.28 -2.05 2.80
N GLY A 100 23.74 -1.77 3.98
CA GLY A 100 22.83 -0.65 4.23
C GLY A 100 21.41 -0.82 3.70
N PHE A 101 21.04 -2.02 3.23
CA PHE A 101 19.70 -2.35 2.72
C PHE A 101 18.60 -2.00 3.72
N ILE A 102 18.69 -2.56 4.93
CA ILE A 102 17.69 -2.34 5.99
C ILE A 102 17.52 -0.86 6.26
N ARG A 103 18.60 -0.12 6.49
CA ARG A 103 18.53 1.32 6.76
C ARG A 103 17.83 2.08 5.63
N LYS A 104 18.25 1.85 4.37
CA LYS A 104 17.71 2.58 3.20
C LYS A 104 16.24 2.27 2.93
N ARG A 105 15.83 1.00 3.11
CA ARG A 105 14.46 0.56 2.82
C ARG A 105 13.51 0.86 3.96
N THR A 106 13.91 0.55 5.19
CA THR A 106 13.08 0.77 6.37
C THR A 106 12.83 2.26 6.58
N THR A 107 13.85 3.13 6.47
CA THR A 107 13.68 4.57 6.64
C THR A 107 12.66 5.17 5.66
N LYS A 108 12.64 4.71 4.39
CA LYS A 108 11.68 5.20 3.39
C LYS A 108 10.22 4.87 3.72
N ILE A 109 9.97 3.88 4.56
CA ILE A 109 8.63 3.48 4.97
C ILE A 109 8.31 4.02 6.36
N THR A 110 9.24 3.90 7.30
CA THR A 110 8.99 4.33 8.69
C THR A 110 8.90 5.85 8.83
N THR A 111 9.68 6.63 8.07
CA THR A 111 9.63 8.10 8.15
C THR A 111 8.24 8.66 7.81
N PRO A 112 7.64 8.39 6.62
CA PRO A 112 6.30 8.87 6.33
C PRO A 112 5.25 8.27 7.27
N PHE A 113 5.44 7.04 7.74
CA PHE A 113 4.54 6.42 8.70
C PHE A 113 4.53 7.15 10.05
N ILE A 114 5.71 7.48 10.60
CA ILE A 114 5.81 8.26 11.83
C ILE A 114 5.19 9.66 11.65
N ILE A 115 5.45 10.32 10.51
CA ILE A 115 4.81 11.61 10.20
C ILE A 115 3.29 11.49 10.21
N CYS A 116 2.73 10.44 9.61
CA CYS A 116 1.29 10.20 9.64
C CYS A 116 0.78 10.01 11.07
N ILE A 117 1.45 9.22 11.90
CA ILE A 117 1.07 9.04 13.32
C ILE A 117 1.01 10.39 14.03
N VAL A 118 2.05 11.20 13.89
CA VAL A 118 2.11 12.53 14.54
C VAL A 118 0.98 13.43 14.05
N VAL A 119 0.73 13.48 12.74
CA VAL A 119 -0.35 14.30 12.17
C VAL A 119 -1.72 13.84 12.69
N TYR A 120 -2.00 12.54 12.69
CA TYR A 120 -3.28 12.02 13.19
C TYR A 120 -3.45 12.26 14.70
N ALA A 121 -2.40 12.07 15.49
CA ALA A 121 -2.44 12.34 16.92
C ALA A 121 -2.72 13.83 17.20
N LEU A 122 -2.09 14.73 16.44
CA LEU A 122 -2.35 16.17 16.56
C LEU A 122 -3.78 16.53 16.15
N LEU A 123 -4.29 15.95 15.06
CA LEU A 123 -5.67 16.16 14.64
C LEU A 123 -6.67 15.66 15.68
N ASP A 124 -6.45 14.49 16.24
CA ASP A 124 -7.31 13.91 17.28
C ASP A 124 -7.31 14.78 18.54
N PHE A 125 -6.14 15.27 18.96
CA PHE A 125 -6.03 16.21 20.06
C PHE A 125 -6.74 17.54 19.78
N CYS A 126 -6.54 18.13 18.58
CA CYS A 126 -7.12 19.43 18.24
C CYS A 126 -8.63 19.38 18.02
N LEU A 127 -9.16 18.31 17.43
CA LEU A 127 -10.58 18.20 17.06
C LEU A 127 -11.44 17.63 18.18
N TYR A 128 -10.92 16.68 18.96
CA TYR A 128 -11.68 15.94 19.96
C TYR A 128 -11.17 16.14 21.39
N GLY A 129 -10.03 16.82 21.58
CA GLY A 129 -9.42 17.02 22.91
C GLY A 129 -8.89 15.71 23.55
N ASN A 130 -8.76 14.65 22.75
CA ASN A 130 -8.27 13.37 23.25
C ASN A 130 -6.80 13.49 23.65
N LYS A 131 -6.44 12.86 24.79
CA LYS A 131 -5.02 12.78 25.16
C LYS A 131 -4.30 11.88 24.18
N ILE A 132 -3.11 12.30 23.74
CA ILE A 132 -2.25 11.46 22.89
C ILE A 132 -1.85 10.23 23.72
N ASP A 133 -2.37 9.09 23.36
CA ASP A 133 -2.03 7.82 24.00
C ASP A 133 -0.77 7.25 23.34
N LEU A 134 0.34 7.31 24.05
CA LEU A 134 1.63 6.73 23.66
C LEU A 134 1.85 5.35 24.27
N SER A 135 0.82 4.72 24.82
CA SER A 135 0.92 3.37 25.37
C SER A 135 1.29 2.34 24.30
N LEU A 136 1.84 1.21 24.73
CA LEU A 136 2.15 0.11 23.82
C LEU A 136 0.90 -0.44 23.10
N ASP A 137 -0.29 -0.25 23.69
CA ASP A 137 -1.56 -0.62 23.08
C ASP A 137 -1.90 0.23 21.84
N ALA A 138 -1.44 1.48 21.79
CA ALA A 138 -1.57 2.34 20.62
C ALA A 138 -0.73 1.83 19.41
N TRP A 139 0.26 0.99 19.64
CA TRP A 139 1.15 0.41 18.62
C TRP A 139 0.75 -1.01 18.18
N ARG A 140 -0.38 -1.52 18.66
CA ARG A 140 -0.91 -2.80 18.19
C ARG A 140 -1.26 -2.74 16.70
N LEU A 141 -1.36 -3.92 16.07
CA LEU A 141 -1.73 -4.07 14.66
C LEU A 141 -3.05 -3.37 14.30
N ASP A 142 -3.91 -3.16 15.29
CA ASP A 142 -5.19 -2.46 15.21
C ASP A 142 -5.13 -1.06 15.86
N CYS A 143 -4.01 -0.35 15.67
CA CYS A 143 -3.86 1.01 16.20
C CYS A 143 -5.10 1.86 15.88
N PRO A 144 -5.85 2.36 16.88
CA PRO A 144 -7.05 3.16 16.64
C PRO A 144 -6.80 4.42 15.83
N LEU A 145 -5.61 5.02 15.97
CA LEU A 145 -5.19 6.22 15.24
C LEU A 145 -4.94 5.93 13.76
N LEU A 146 -4.45 4.74 13.42
CA LEU A 146 -4.13 4.34 12.05
C LEU A 146 -4.68 2.95 11.74
N PRO A 147 -5.99 2.81 11.57
CA PRO A 147 -6.55 1.56 11.09
C PRO A 147 -5.88 1.19 9.77
N ASN A 148 -5.54 -0.08 9.57
CA ASN A 148 -4.80 -0.60 8.42
C ASN A 148 -3.26 -0.37 8.45
N SER A 149 -2.68 0.00 9.57
CA SER A 149 -1.22 0.10 9.75
C SER A 149 -0.48 -1.24 9.64
N TRP A 150 -1.20 -2.36 9.72
CA TRP A 150 -0.66 -3.72 9.59
C TRP A 150 0.21 -3.91 8.32
N TYR A 151 -0.11 -3.22 7.23
CA TYR A 151 0.66 -3.27 5.99
C TYR A 151 2.11 -2.81 6.17
N VAL A 152 2.32 -1.76 6.96
CA VAL A 152 3.67 -1.22 7.23
C VAL A 152 4.49 -2.23 8.01
N ILE A 153 3.87 -2.89 9.00
CA ILE A 153 4.53 -3.92 9.80
C ILE A 153 4.86 -5.13 8.92
N ALA A 154 3.92 -5.57 8.10
CA ALA A 154 4.11 -6.70 7.19
C ALA A 154 5.27 -6.46 6.22
N ILE A 155 5.38 -5.27 5.61
CA ILE A 155 6.46 -4.99 4.66
C ILE A 155 7.81 -4.89 5.36
N ILE A 156 7.87 -4.42 6.61
CA ILE A 156 9.10 -4.43 7.41
C ILE A 156 9.54 -5.87 7.71
N ILE A 157 8.59 -6.74 8.09
CA ILE A 157 8.87 -8.17 8.31
C ILE A 157 9.41 -8.81 7.03
N PHE A 158 8.81 -8.53 5.86
CA PHE A 158 9.32 -9.04 4.59
C PHE A 158 10.73 -8.52 4.27
N TYR A 159 11.05 -7.27 4.59
CA TYR A 159 12.40 -6.75 4.40
C TYR A 159 13.41 -7.42 5.33
N LEU A 160 13.04 -7.69 6.58
CA LEU A 160 13.89 -8.42 7.51
C LEU A 160 14.09 -9.87 7.05
N ALA A 161 13.01 -10.55 6.63
CA ALA A 161 13.11 -11.90 6.08
C ALA A 161 14.02 -11.94 4.84
N PHE A 162 13.86 -11.00 3.91
CA PHE A 162 14.72 -10.90 2.74
C PHE A 162 16.19 -10.65 3.12
N TYR A 163 16.45 -9.85 4.16
CA TYR A 163 17.81 -9.58 4.64
C TYR A 163 18.47 -10.79 5.28
N ILE A 164 17.69 -11.65 5.96
CA ILE A 164 18.19 -12.84 6.66
C ILE A 164 18.44 -14.00 5.69
N PHE A 165 17.58 -14.16 4.69
CA PHE A 165 17.55 -15.34 3.80
C PHE A 165 18.03 -15.06 2.37
N GLY A 166 18.19 -13.81 1.97
CA GLY A 166 18.65 -13.40 0.64
C GLY A 166 20.11 -13.06 0.63
#